data_9ffc513276b79d015f521b600543869d
#
_entry.id   9ffc513276b79d015f521b600543869d
#
_cell.length_a   1.000
_cell.length_b   1.000
_cell.length_c   1.000
_cell.angle_alpha   90.00
_cell.angle_beta   90.00
_cell.angle_gamma   90.00
#
_symmetry.space_group_name_H-M   'P 1'
#
loop_
_entity.id
_entity.type
_entity.pdbx_description
1 polymer ?
#
loop_
_entity_poly.entity_id
_entity_poly.type
_entity_poly.pdbx_seq_one_letter_code
_entity_poly.pdbx_strand_id
1 'polypeptide(L)'
;MSLKLQACSSEVMMLRMARRYDAHTDSILFANNTSYTKQTYQMAGMEETVDDLLHFCRQMYSLSIDNVEYALITAIVIFSDRPGLEKGEVVDCIQSYYIDTLKIYIINRHGGDGKCSVQFAKLLSILTELRTMGNKNSEMCFSLKLKNRKLPRFLEEVWDVG
;
A
#
# COMPACT_ATOMS: atom_id res chain seq x y z
N MET A 1 4.64 14.98 -13.35
CA MET A 1 3.85 13.78 -12.93
C MET A 1 2.45 14.23 -12.50
N SER A 2 1.39 13.43 -12.72
CA SER A 2 0.04 13.83 -12.29
C SER A 2 -0.04 13.88 -10.76
N LEU A 3 -0.63 14.95 -10.18
CA LEU A 3 -0.88 15.12 -8.73
C LEU A 3 -1.49 13.85 -8.09
N LYS A 4 -2.37 13.17 -8.80
CA LYS A 4 -2.99 11.92 -8.37
C LYS A 4 -1.98 10.78 -8.18
N LEU A 5 -1.02 10.67 -9.09
CA LEU A 5 0.00 9.61 -9.04
C LEU A 5 0.96 9.86 -7.86
N GLN A 6 1.33 11.09 -7.60
CA GLN A 6 2.13 11.46 -6.43
C GLN A 6 1.41 11.08 -5.12
N ALA A 7 0.13 11.46 -5.02
CA ALA A 7 -0.64 11.27 -3.78
C ALA A 7 -0.87 9.81 -3.37
N CYS A 8 -0.85 8.85 -4.30
CA CYS A 8 -1.06 7.43 -4.00
C CYS A 8 0.22 6.57 -4.10
N SER A 9 1.34 7.14 -4.49
CA SER A 9 2.56 6.39 -4.80
C SER A 9 3.08 5.58 -3.61
N SER A 10 3.11 6.16 -2.41
CA SER A 10 3.56 5.48 -1.18
C SER A 10 2.70 4.26 -0.87
N GLU A 11 1.38 4.39 -0.97
CA GLU A 11 0.44 3.31 -0.69
C GLU A 11 0.57 2.17 -1.71
N VAL A 12 0.69 2.52 -3.00
CA VAL A 12 0.90 1.52 -4.07
C VAL A 12 2.24 0.80 -3.88
N MET A 13 3.30 1.52 -3.47
CA MET A 13 4.58 0.89 -3.15
C MET A 13 4.45 -0.10 -2.00
N MET A 14 3.72 0.23 -0.94
CA MET A 14 3.50 -0.66 0.20
C MET A 14 2.71 -1.91 -0.17
N LEU A 15 1.68 -1.79 -1.00
CA LEU A 15 0.96 -2.94 -1.57
C LEU A 15 1.90 -3.86 -2.37
N ARG A 16 2.80 -3.28 -3.16
CA ARG A 16 3.80 -4.06 -3.93
C ARG A 16 4.80 -4.77 -3.02
N MET A 17 5.21 -4.16 -1.91
CA MET A 17 6.07 -4.79 -0.92
C MET A 17 5.35 -5.94 -0.23
N ALA A 18 4.10 -5.74 0.21
CA ALA A 18 3.30 -6.80 0.83
C ALA A 18 3.10 -8.02 -0.10
N ARG A 19 2.94 -7.80 -1.40
CA ARG A 19 2.85 -8.89 -2.39
C ARG A 19 4.13 -9.71 -2.52
N ARG A 20 5.27 -9.17 -2.09
CA ARG A 20 6.60 -9.80 -2.16
C ARG A 20 7.09 -10.26 -0.78
N TYR A 21 6.20 -10.26 0.20
CA TYR A 21 6.50 -10.73 1.53
C TYR A 21 6.63 -12.26 1.56
N ASP A 22 7.71 -12.74 2.17
CA ASP A 22 7.96 -14.15 2.45
C ASP A 22 7.74 -14.41 3.95
N ALA A 23 6.70 -15.18 4.27
CA ALA A 23 6.35 -15.50 5.64
C ALA A 23 7.33 -16.48 6.31
N HIS A 24 8.12 -17.25 5.53
CA HIS A 24 9.09 -18.19 6.10
C HIS A 24 10.32 -17.49 6.67
N THR A 25 10.73 -16.41 6.02
CA THR A 25 11.91 -15.62 6.41
C THR A 25 11.56 -14.30 7.06
N ASP A 26 10.27 -13.99 7.19
CA ASP A 26 9.76 -12.69 7.66
C ASP A 26 10.46 -11.51 6.97
N SER A 27 10.56 -11.58 5.66
CA SER A 27 11.30 -10.63 4.83
C SER A 27 10.53 -10.19 3.60
N ILE A 28 10.98 -9.10 2.98
CA ILE A 28 10.44 -8.59 1.73
C ILE A 28 11.49 -8.80 0.62
N LEU A 29 11.12 -9.54 -0.43
CA LEU A 29 11.99 -9.79 -1.57
C LEU A 29 11.88 -8.64 -2.60
N PHE A 30 12.98 -7.91 -2.82
CA PHE A 30 13.03 -6.84 -3.80
C PHE A 30 13.38 -7.32 -5.21
N ALA A 31 13.21 -6.43 -6.20
CA ALA A 31 13.40 -6.75 -7.62
C ALA A 31 14.84 -7.16 -7.98
N ASN A 32 15.83 -6.78 -7.18
CA ASN A 32 17.23 -7.17 -7.29
C ASN A 32 17.52 -8.54 -6.64
N ASN A 33 16.49 -9.31 -6.29
CA ASN A 33 16.58 -10.58 -5.55
C ASN A 33 17.23 -10.48 -4.16
N THR A 34 17.28 -9.29 -3.58
CA THR A 34 17.75 -9.09 -2.20
C THR A 34 16.57 -9.14 -1.25
N SER A 35 16.66 -9.98 -0.23
CA SER A 35 15.68 -10.04 0.87
C SER A 35 16.04 -9.02 1.95
N TYR A 36 15.07 -8.21 2.34
CA TYR A 36 15.19 -7.23 3.40
C TYR A 36 14.41 -7.69 4.62
N THR A 37 15.13 -8.03 5.68
CA THR A 37 14.61 -8.37 7.01
C THR A 37 14.47 -7.15 7.88
N LYS A 38 13.82 -7.29 9.05
CA LYS A 38 13.77 -6.23 10.06
C LYS A 38 15.18 -5.68 10.39
N GLN A 39 16.16 -6.56 10.54
CA GLN A 39 17.56 -6.16 10.84
C GLN A 39 18.17 -5.28 9.74
N THR A 40 17.91 -5.62 8.47
CA THR A 40 18.40 -4.83 7.33
C THR A 40 17.83 -3.41 7.35
N TYR A 41 16.54 -3.26 7.66
CA TYR A 41 15.89 -1.95 7.78
C TYR A 41 16.42 -1.16 8.99
N GLN A 42 16.65 -1.82 10.12
CA GLN A 42 17.24 -1.21 11.32
C GLN A 42 18.65 -0.67 11.04
N MET A 43 19.49 -1.44 10.35
CA MET A 43 20.83 -0.98 9.94
C MET A 43 20.77 0.24 9.00
N ALA A 44 19.68 0.40 8.24
CA ALA A 44 19.43 1.58 7.40
C ALA A 44 18.86 2.78 8.18
N GLY A 45 18.59 2.63 9.49
CA GLY A 45 18.01 3.69 10.33
C GLY A 45 16.52 3.89 10.15
N MET A 46 15.78 2.85 9.74
CA MET A 46 14.34 2.87 9.45
C MET A 46 13.54 2.07 10.49
N GLU A 47 13.95 2.10 11.75
CA GLU A 47 13.40 1.27 12.83
C GLU A 47 11.91 1.49 13.06
N GLU A 48 11.46 2.75 13.09
CA GLU A 48 10.07 3.09 13.43
C GLU A 48 9.06 2.65 12.36
N THR A 49 9.48 2.58 11.10
CA THR A 49 8.60 2.26 9.97
C THR A 49 8.58 0.79 9.60
N VAL A 50 9.63 0.04 9.94
CA VAL A 50 9.75 -1.35 9.54
C VAL A 50 8.76 -2.27 10.25
N ASP A 51 8.46 -2.02 11.51
CA ASP A 51 7.52 -2.84 12.28
C ASP A 51 6.08 -2.69 11.74
N ASP A 52 5.65 -1.46 11.46
CA ASP A 52 4.36 -1.19 10.82
C ASP A 52 4.28 -1.87 9.43
N LEU A 53 5.35 -1.77 8.64
CA LEU A 53 5.40 -2.38 7.31
C LEU A 53 5.33 -3.91 7.35
N LEU A 54 6.11 -4.56 8.21
CA LEU A 54 6.07 -6.01 8.35
C LEU A 54 4.74 -6.48 8.95
N HIS A 55 4.16 -5.73 9.90
CA HIS A 55 2.83 -6.01 10.41
C HIS A 55 1.78 -6.01 9.29
N PHE A 56 1.78 -4.97 8.47
CA PHE A 56 0.93 -4.87 7.29
C PHE A 56 1.13 -6.04 6.30
N CYS A 57 2.38 -6.41 6.02
CA CYS A 57 2.69 -7.54 5.15
C CYS A 57 2.14 -8.87 5.70
N ARG A 58 2.27 -9.11 7.01
CA ARG A 58 1.72 -10.30 7.68
C ARG A 58 0.19 -10.33 7.64
N GLN A 59 -0.47 -9.19 7.83
CA GLN A 59 -1.93 -9.08 7.69
C GLN A 59 -2.38 -9.43 6.27
N MET A 60 -1.75 -8.83 5.25
CA MET A 60 -2.06 -9.10 3.85
C MET A 60 -1.84 -10.59 3.49
N TYR A 61 -0.77 -11.19 4.00
CA TYR A 61 -0.48 -12.61 3.82
C TYR A 61 -1.55 -13.49 4.48
N SER A 62 -1.98 -13.17 5.70
CA SER A 62 -2.98 -13.93 6.45
C SER A 62 -4.36 -13.97 5.77
N LEU A 63 -4.67 -12.96 4.96
CA LEU A 63 -5.91 -12.89 4.19
C LEU A 63 -5.90 -13.74 2.92
N SER A 64 -4.75 -14.33 2.56
CA SER A 64 -4.60 -15.15 1.35
C SER A 64 -5.11 -14.46 0.08
N ILE A 65 -4.77 -13.18 -0.07
CA ILE A 65 -5.21 -12.32 -1.17
C ILE A 65 -4.60 -12.80 -2.49
N ASP A 66 -5.45 -13.02 -3.50
CA ASP A 66 -4.98 -13.44 -4.81
C ASP A 66 -4.61 -12.25 -5.72
N ASN A 67 -4.16 -12.56 -6.93
CA ASN A 67 -3.70 -11.56 -7.89
C ASN A 67 -4.81 -10.61 -8.35
N VAL A 68 -6.06 -11.09 -8.42
CA VAL A 68 -7.21 -10.27 -8.85
C VAL A 68 -7.60 -9.31 -7.72
N GLU A 69 -7.68 -9.81 -6.49
CA GLU A 69 -7.92 -8.98 -5.30
C GLU A 69 -6.84 -7.91 -5.14
N TYR A 70 -5.55 -8.25 -5.31
CA TYR A 70 -4.46 -7.27 -5.31
C TYR A 70 -4.61 -6.21 -6.39
N ALA A 71 -5.02 -6.59 -7.60
CA ALA A 71 -5.23 -5.63 -8.69
C ALA A 71 -6.39 -4.68 -8.38
N LEU A 72 -7.50 -5.21 -7.87
CA LEU A 72 -8.68 -4.42 -7.48
C LEU A 72 -8.38 -3.48 -6.32
N ILE A 73 -7.69 -3.95 -5.27
CA ILE A 73 -7.25 -3.12 -4.14
C ILE A 73 -6.33 -2.00 -4.65
N THR A 74 -5.40 -2.31 -5.54
CA THR A 74 -4.51 -1.29 -6.12
C THR A 74 -5.30 -0.23 -6.89
N ALA A 75 -6.31 -0.62 -7.67
CA ALA A 75 -7.18 0.31 -8.35
C ALA A 75 -7.99 1.18 -7.37
N ILE A 76 -8.53 0.60 -6.29
CA ILE A 76 -9.26 1.33 -5.25
C ILE A 76 -8.34 2.38 -4.59
N VAL A 77 -7.07 2.07 -4.34
CA VAL A 77 -6.09 3.01 -3.79
C VAL A 77 -5.79 4.14 -4.78
N ILE A 78 -5.58 3.82 -6.04
CA ILE A 78 -5.29 4.81 -7.08
C ILE A 78 -6.47 5.76 -7.28
N PHE A 79 -7.70 5.24 -7.25
CA PHE A 79 -8.94 6.01 -7.44
C PHE A 79 -9.59 6.46 -6.13
N SER A 80 -8.85 6.61 -5.04
CA SER A 80 -9.38 7.21 -3.82
C SER A 80 -9.36 8.73 -3.89
N ASP A 81 -10.33 9.35 -3.22
CA ASP A 81 -10.40 10.81 -3.12
C ASP A 81 -9.20 11.36 -2.32
N ARG A 82 -8.70 12.49 -2.78
CA ARG A 82 -7.54 13.20 -2.22
C ARG A 82 -7.77 14.70 -2.26
N PRO A 83 -7.30 15.45 -1.25
CA PRO A 83 -7.34 16.90 -1.29
C PRO A 83 -6.69 17.45 -2.57
N GLY A 84 -7.35 18.43 -3.19
CA GLY A 84 -6.83 19.11 -4.39
C GLY A 84 -7.11 18.42 -5.73
N LEU A 85 -7.96 17.38 -5.77
CA LEU A 85 -8.43 16.79 -7.03
C LEU A 85 -9.57 17.62 -7.63
N GLU A 86 -9.41 18.07 -8.89
CA GLU A 86 -10.41 18.89 -9.60
C GLU A 86 -11.74 18.16 -9.88
N LYS A 87 -11.74 16.84 -9.92
CA LYS A 87 -12.89 15.99 -10.28
C LYS A 87 -13.09 14.85 -9.27
N GLY A 88 -13.19 15.20 -7.99
CA GLY A 88 -13.37 14.23 -6.90
C GLY A 88 -14.55 13.28 -7.13
N GLU A 89 -15.72 13.81 -7.51
CA GLU A 89 -16.93 13.00 -7.77
C GLU A 89 -16.74 11.92 -8.84
N VAL A 90 -15.97 12.21 -9.89
CA VAL A 90 -15.66 11.21 -10.94
C VAL A 90 -14.73 10.13 -10.37
N VAL A 91 -13.78 10.52 -9.53
CA VAL A 91 -12.85 9.59 -8.88
C VAL A 91 -13.61 8.67 -7.93
N ASP A 92 -14.53 9.20 -7.14
CA ASP A 92 -15.37 8.43 -6.22
C ASP A 92 -16.27 7.45 -6.96
N CYS A 93 -16.84 7.86 -8.07
CA CYS A 93 -17.65 6.97 -8.91
C CYS A 93 -16.83 5.78 -9.44
N ILE A 94 -15.60 6.05 -9.92
CA ILE A 94 -14.68 5.01 -10.39
C ILE A 94 -14.26 4.09 -9.23
N GLN A 95 -13.95 4.66 -8.08
CA GLN A 95 -13.58 3.89 -6.89
C GLN A 95 -14.70 2.96 -6.46
N SER A 96 -15.94 3.47 -6.39
CA SER A 96 -17.12 2.68 -6.02
C SER A 96 -17.31 1.47 -6.93
N TYR A 97 -17.09 1.64 -8.23
CA TYR A 97 -17.14 0.54 -9.19
C TYR A 97 -16.13 -0.57 -8.86
N TYR A 98 -14.89 -0.20 -8.51
CA TYR A 98 -13.88 -1.20 -8.13
C TYR A 98 -14.17 -1.85 -6.78
N ILE A 99 -14.75 -1.12 -5.82
CA ILE A 99 -15.17 -1.66 -4.52
C ILE A 99 -16.28 -2.70 -4.73
N ASP A 100 -17.29 -2.40 -5.53
CA ASP A 100 -18.37 -3.34 -5.84
C ASP A 100 -17.85 -4.57 -6.58
N THR A 101 -16.94 -4.37 -7.53
CA THR A 101 -16.30 -5.47 -8.26
C THR A 101 -15.50 -6.38 -7.31
N LEU A 102 -14.74 -5.82 -6.38
CA LEU A 102 -14.00 -6.57 -5.37
C LEU A 102 -14.97 -7.37 -4.48
N LYS A 103 -16.07 -6.78 -4.04
CA LYS A 103 -17.08 -7.44 -3.23
C LYS A 103 -17.68 -8.64 -3.94
N ILE A 104 -18.10 -8.46 -5.21
CA ILE A 104 -18.66 -9.53 -6.03
C ILE A 104 -17.63 -10.63 -6.26
N TYR A 105 -16.38 -10.28 -6.53
CA TYR A 105 -15.30 -11.24 -6.74
C TYR A 105 -15.06 -12.10 -5.50
N ILE A 106 -14.99 -11.50 -4.31
CA ILE A 106 -14.83 -12.21 -3.04
C ILE A 106 -15.99 -13.17 -2.78
N ILE A 107 -17.23 -12.72 -3.02
CA ILE A 107 -18.43 -13.56 -2.87
C ILE A 107 -18.34 -14.79 -3.79
N ASN A 108 -17.99 -14.59 -5.05
CA ASN A 108 -17.88 -15.68 -6.03
C ASN A 108 -16.75 -16.66 -5.70
N ARG A 109 -15.63 -16.14 -5.19
CA ARG A 109 -14.46 -16.96 -4.81
C ARG A 109 -14.71 -17.82 -3.57
N HIS A 110 -15.44 -17.30 -2.58
CA HIS A 110 -15.64 -17.94 -1.27
C HIS A 110 -17.02 -18.57 -1.06
N GLY A 111 -17.89 -18.56 -2.08
CA GLY A 111 -19.15 -19.31 -2.08
C GLY A 111 -20.32 -18.64 -1.34
N GLY A 112 -20.27 -17.34 -1.07
CA GLY A 112 -21.42 -16.61 -0.53
C GLY A 112 -21.69 -16.78 0.97
N ASP A 113 -20.81 -17.43 1.70
CA ASP A 113 -20.87 -17.57 3.16
C ASP A 113 -20.73 -16.22 3.88
N GLY A 114 -21.22 -16.13 5.13
CA GLY A 114 -21.00 -14.96 5.99
C GLY A 114 -19.51 -14.59 6.18
N LYS A 115 -18.59 -15.50 5.91
CA LYS A 115 -17.14 -15.29 5.88
C LYS A 115 -16.71 -14.27 4.81
N CYS A 116 -17.41 -14.20 3.67
CA CYS A 116 -17.11 -13.25 2.60
C CYS A 116 -17.27 -11.81 3.05
N SER A 117 -18.33 -11.51 3.80
CA SER A 117 -18.55 -10.17 4.36
C SER A 117 -17.46 -9.77 5.34
N VAL A 118 -17.00 -10.72 6.16
CA VAL A 118 -15.88 -10.49 7.10
C VAL A 118 -14.58 -10.26 6.36
N GLN A 119 -14.30 -11.04 5.32
CA GLN A 119 -13.08 -10.86 4.50
C GLN A 119 -13.09 -9.50 3.80
N PHE A 120 -14.21 -9.14 3.18
CA PHE A 120 -14.35 -7.84 2.52
C PHE A 120 -14.16 -6.68 3.51
N ALA A 121 -14.79 -6.76 4.71
CA ALA A 121 -14.61 -5.75 5.75
C ALA A 121 -13.14 -5.63 6.21
N LYS A 122 -12.43 -6.75 6.37
CA LYS A 122 -11.00 -6.76 6.70
C LYS A 122 -10.17 -6.08 5.61
N LEU A 123 -10.45 -6.35 4.33
CA LEU A 123 -9.76 -5.70 3.22
C LEU A 123 -9.99 -4.17 3.19
N LEU A 124 -11.21 -3.71 3.46
CA LEU A 124 -11.48 -2.28 3.57
C LEU A 124 -10.77 -1.63 4.76
N SER A 125 -10.68 -2.33 5.90
CA SER A 125 -9.92 -1.85 7.07
C SER A 125 -8.44 -1.67 6.75
N ILE A 126 -7.85 -2.60 5.99
CA ILE A 126 -6.46 -2.52 5.53
C ILE A 126 -6.21 -1.27 4.67
N LEU A 127 -7.17 -0.84 3.86
CA LEU A 127 -7.01 0.39 3.05
C LEU A 127 -6.84 1.64 3.93
N THR A 128 -7.52 1.70 5.08
CA THR A 128 -7.36 2.81 6.03
C THR A 128 -5.97 2.78 6.69
N GLU A 129 -5.51 1.60 7.08
CA GLU A 129 -4.17 1.41 7.64
C GLU A 129 -3.09 1.78 6.62
N LEU A 130 -3.26 1.34 5.38
CA LEU A 130 -2.36 1.65 4.26
C LEU A 130 -2.23 3.16 4.02
N ARG A 131 -3.33 3.92 4.12
CA ARG A 131 -3.31 5.38 4.01
C ARG A 131 -2.48 6.01 5.15
N THR A 132 -2.67 5.55 6.37
CA THR A 132 -1.91 6.03 7.53
C THR A 132 -0.41 5.75 7.37
N MET A 133 -0.05 4.55 6.91
CA MET A 133 1.33 4.18 6.64
C MET A 133 1.93 4.99 5.48
N GLY A 134 1.15 5.24 4.42
CA GLY A 134 1.56 6.08 3.30
C GLY A 134 1.94 7.49 3.75
N ASN A 135 1.16 8.10 4.64
CA ASN A 135 1.45 9.40 5.23
C ASN A 135 2.74 9.36 6.07
N LYS A 136 2.88 8.38 6.97
CA LYS A 136 4.12 8.20 7.77
C LYS A 136 5.36 8.04 6.90
N ASN A 137 5.25 7.27 5.80
CA ASN A 137 6.36 7.09 4.86
C ASN A 137 6.74 8.40 4.17
N SER A 138 5.77 9.21 3.78
CA SER A 138 6.02 10.53 3.18
C SER A 138 6.72 11.47 4.18
N GLU A 139 6.27 11.50 5.44
CA GLU A 139 6.89 12.27 6.52
C GLU A 139 8.34 11.83 6.79
N MET A 140 8.59 10.51 6.78
CA MET A 140 9.94 9.95 6.92
C MET A 140 10.85 10.41 5.79
N CYS A 141 10.40 10.35 4.54
CA CYS A 141 11.18 10.79 3.39
C CYS A 141 11.50 12.29 3.45
N PHE A 142 10.53 13.11 3.88
CA PHE A 142 10.77 14.51 4.15
C PHE A 142 11.83 14.74 5.23
N SER A 143 11.76 13.96 6.32
CA SER A 143 12.74 14.03 7.41
C SER A 143 14.15 13.61 6.97
N LEU A 144 14.27 12.62 6.09
CA LEU A 144 15.57 12.20 5.52
C LEU A 144 16.20 13.32 4.67
N LYS A 145 15.38 14.06 3.92
CA LYS A 145 15.83 15.23 3.18
C LYS A 145 16.33 16.33 4.10
N LEU A 146 15.59 16.65 5.17
CA LEU A 146 16.02 17.64 6.18
C LEU A 146 17.35 17.27 6.83
N LYS A 147 17.69 15.98 6.95
CA LYS A 147 18.96 15.47 7.44
C LYS A 147 20.07 15.44 6.37
N ASN A 148 19.90 16.17 5.26
CA ASN A 148 20.83 16.22 4.11
C ASN A 148 21.20 14.84 3.52
N ARG A 149 20.35 13.84 3.65
CA ARG A 149 20.52 12.56 2.95
C ARG A 149 19.98 12.73 1.53
N LYS A 150 20.87 12.50 0.55
CA LYS A 150 20.49 12.57 -0.88
C LYS A 150 19.52 11.44 -1.18
N LEU A 151 18.31 11.80 -1.61
CA LEU A 151 17.35 10.88 -2.18
C LEU A 151 17.60 10.74 -3.69
N PRO A 152 17.31 9.60 -4.31
CA PRO A 152 17.25 9.49 -5.75
C PRO A 152 16.25 10.50 -6.33
N ARG A 153 16.61 11.18 -7.42
CA ARG A 153 15.77 12.23 -8.05
C ARG A 153 14.33 11.78 -8.32
N PHE A 154 14.14 10.51 -8.69
CA PHE A 154 12.79 9.95 -8.87
C PHE A 154 11.96 9.98 -7.58
N LEU A 155 12.57 9.68 -6.43
CA LEU A 155 11.89 9.70 -5.14
C LEU A 155 11.60 11.13 -4.68
N GLU A 156 12.50 12.08 -4.97
CA GLU A 156 12.25 13.52 -4.71
C GLU A 156 11.03 14.00 -5.48
N GLU A 157 10.88 13.58 -6.73
CA GLU A 157 9.72 13.91 -7.55
C GLU A 157 8.43 13.23 -7.07
N VAL A 158 8.50 11.94 -6.67
CA VAL A 158 7.36 11.15 -6.20
C VAL A 158 6.77 11.72 -4.91
N TRP A 159 7.61 12.18 -4.00
CA TRP A 159 7.17 12.72 -2.69
C TRP A 159 7.14 14.24 -2.62
N ASP A 160 7.33 14.93 -3.74
CA ASP A 160 7.30 16.39 -3.83
C ASP A 160 8.21 17.07 -2.78
N VAL A 161 9.39 16.50 -2.59
CA VAL A 161 10.41 16.98 -1.65
C VAL A 161 11.60 17.62 -2.37
N GLY A 162 11.39 18.03 -3.62
CA GLY A 162 12.34 18.70 -4.51
C GLY A 162 12.75 20.14 -4.12
#